data_fe068e5d5b174b31d9f8e480f9f8b9a8
#
_entry.id   fe068e5d5b174b31d9f8e480f9f8b9a8
#
_cell.length_a   1.000
_cell.length_b   1.000
_cell.length_c   1.000
_cell.angle_alpha   90.00
_cell.angle_beta   90.00
_cell.angle_gamma   90.00
#
_symmetry.space_group_name_H-M   'P 1'
#
loop_
_entity.id
_entity.type
_entity.pdbx_description
1 polymer ?
#
loop_
_entity_poly.entity_id
_entity_poly.type
_entity_poly.pdbx_seq_one_letter_code
_entity_poly.pdbx_strand_id
1 'polypeptide(L)'
;EACYEWLCLAICFSGLVIRAYTVGHTPRFTSGRNTDEQVAETLNSTGLYSILRHPLYLGNFLMWLGVGMLTGHIWFIVAFILFYWLYYERIMYAEEQFLTRKFGQTYTDWAEGVPPFIPSFKNFKKPSLRFSWKKVMKKEKNGLFAMFLLFALFDMSGEYVHGTTDY
;
A
#
# COMPACT_ATOMS: atom_id res chain seq x y z
N GLU A 1 7.04 -19.95 16.41
CA GLU A 1 5.73 -19.54 15.88
C GLU A 1 5.46 -18.06 16.18
N ALA A 2 5.37 -17.64 17.44
CA ALA A 2 5.07 -16.25 17.82
C ALA A 2 6.00 -15.19 17.18
N CYS A 3 7.31 -15.44 17.08
CA CYS A 3 8.22 -14.50 16.42
C CYS A 3 7.93 -14.29 14.93
N TYR A 4 7.46 -15.32 14.26
CA TYR A 4 7.08 -15.24 12.84
C TYR A 4 5.79 -14.43 12.65
N GLU A 5 4.79 -14.63 13.48
CA GLU A 5 3.54 -13.87 13.48
C GLU A 5 3.78 -12.39 13.75
N TRP A 6 4.65 -12.06 14.71
CA TRP A 6 5.07 -10.69 14.96
C TRP A 6 5.78 -10.05 13.76
N LEU A 7 6.58 -10.83 13.01
CA LEU A 7 7.20 -10.36 11.78
C LEU A 7 6.12 -10.07 10.72
N CYS A 8 5.16 -10.98 10.52
CA CYS A 8 4.05 -10.78 9.60
C CYS A 8 3.25 -9.53 9.95
N LEU A 9 2.93 -9.36 11.24
CA LEU A 9 2.23 -8.18 11.74
C LEU A 9 3.03 -6.89 11.53
N ALA A 10 4.33 -6.91 11.78
CA ALA A 10 5.20 -5.75 11.58
C ALA A 10 5.27 -5.33 10.10
N ILE A 11 5.36 -6.30 9.17
CA ILE A 11 5.33 -6.03 7.73
C ILE A 11 3.97 -5.42 7.33
N CYS A 12 2.88 -6.03 7.79
CA CYS A 12 1.53 -5.54 7.51
C CYS A 12 1.34 -4.11 8.06
N PHE A 13 1.77 -3.86 9.28
CA PHE A 13 1.67 -2.56 9.93
C PHE A 13 2.54 -1.50 9.25
N SER A 14 3.73 -1.86 8.76
CA SER A 14 4.57 -0.95 7.97
C SER A 14 3.86 -0.45 6.71
N GLY A 15 3.14 -1.34 6.02
CA GLY A 15 2.30 -0.98 4.88
C GLY A 15 1.19 0.01 5.26
N LEU A 16 0.52 -0.22 6.39
CA LEU A 16 -0.51 0.68 6.90
C LEU A 16 0.07 2.07 7.26
N VAL A 17 1.26 2.12 7.86
CA VAL A 17 1.95 3.38 8.18
C VAL A 17 2.28 4.16 6.91
N ILE A 18 2.81 3.50 5.87
CA ILE A 18 3.06 4.14 4.57
C ILE A 18 1.77 4.73 3.99
N ARG A 19 0.68 3.99 4.03
CA ARG A 19 -0.62 4.47 3.55
C ARG A 19 -1.15 5.62 4.38
N ALA A 20 -1.13 5.49 5.70
CA ALA A 20 -1.59 6.53 6.63
C ALA A 20 -0.82 7.83 6.43
N TYR A 21 0.50 7.75 6.33
CA TYR A 21 1.35 8.92 6.06
C TYR A 21 1.01 9.54 4.70
N THR A 22 0.91 8.74 3.65
CA THR A 22 0.56 9.21 2.30
C THR A 22 -0.80 9.90 2.30
N VAL A 23 -1.84 9.22 2.77
CA VAL A 23 -3.21 9.75 2.80
C VAL A 23 -3.32 11.00 3.68
N GLY A 24 -2.59 11.02 4.80
CA GLY A 24 -2.60 12.14 5.74
C GLY A 24 -2.07 13.44 5.13
N HIS A 25 -1.14 13.35 4.19
CA HIS A 25 -0.49 14.50 3.53
C HIS A 25 -0.98 14.78 2.09
N THR A 26 -1.94 13.99 1.58
CA THR A 26 -2.41 14.12 0.20
C THR A 26 -3.57 15.11 0.09
N PRO A 27 -3.71 15.91 -0.99
CA PRO A 27 -4.89 16.76 -1.23
C PRO A 27 -6.18 15.94 -1.34
N ARG A 28 -7.33 16.62 -1.29
CA ARG A 28 -8.61 15.98 -1.61
C ARG A 28 -8.64 15.62 -3.09
N PHE A 29 -9.33 14.53 -3.45
CA PHE A 29 -9.52 14.08 -4.84
C PHE A 29 -8.26 13.66 -5.61
N THR A 30 -7.18 13.30 -4.94
CA THR A 30 -5.92 12.86 -5.57
C THR A 30 -5.54 11.41 -5.30
N SER A 31 -6.17 10.75 -4.36
CA SER A 31 -5.98 9.32 -4.08
C SER A 31 -7.34 8.65 -4.22
N GLY A 32 -7.68 8.22 -5.42
CA GLY A 32 -9.02 7.75 -5.70
C GLY A 32 -9.14 6.24 -5.65
N ARG A 33 -10.09 5.74 -4.89
CA ARG A 33 -10.90 4.58 -5.24
C ARG A 33 -12.08 5.07 -6.11
N ASN A 34 -11.83 5.84 -7.15
CA ASN A 34 -12.87 6.13 -8.12
C ASN A 34 -12.86 4.98 -9.11
N THR A 35 -13.90 4.19 -9.10
CA THR A 35 -14.12 3.07 -10.02
C THR A 35 -14.60 3.54 -11.38
N ASP A 36 -15.19 4.73 -11.47
CA ASP A 36 -15.81 5.22 -12.68
C ASP A 36 -14.89 6.14 -13.49
N GLU A 37 -14.07 6.98 -12.83
CA GLU A 37 -13.08 7.85 -13.51
C GLU A 37 -11.86 8.13 -12.63
N GLN A 38 -10.69 8.23 -13.27
CA GLN A 38 -9.48 8.69 -12.60
C GLN A 38 -9.55 10.22 -12.41
N VAL A 39 -9.52 10.68 -11.16
CA VAL A 39 -9.58 12.10 -10.81
C VAL A 39 -8.27 12.52 -10.15
N ALA A 40 -7.58 13.47 -10.75
CA ALA A 40 -6.42 14.13 -10.17
C ALA A 40 -6.52 15.64 -10.43
N GLU A 41 -6.84 16.44 -9.42
CA GLU A 41 -6.89 17.90 -9.58
C GLU A 41 -5.49 18.50 -9.61
N THR A 42 -4.55 17.92 -8.85
CA THR A 42 -3.16 18.36 -8.74
C THR A 42 -2.22 17.17 -8.76
N LEU A 43 -1.02 17.35 -9.32
CA LEU A 43 0.05 16.36 -9.26
C LEU A 43 0.68 16.36 -7.86
N ASN A 44 0.65 15.21 -7.18
CA ASN A 44 1.36 15.01 -5.93
C ASN A 44 2.84 14.72 -6.19
N SER A 45 3.71 15.60 -5.74
CA SER A 45 5.16 15.48 -5.94
C SER A 45 5.97 15.70 -4.65
N THR A 46 5.30 15.74 -3.50
CA THR A 46 5.91 15.99 -2.18
C THR A 46 5.63 14.84 -1.19
N GLY A 47 6.30 14.82 -0.06
CA GLY A 47 6.21 13.72 0.90
C GLY A 47 6.70 12.41 0.29
N LEU A 48 5.97 11.30 0.47
CA LEU A 48 6.34 10.02 -0.14
C LEU A 48 6.31 10.05 -1.67
N TYR A 49 5.51 10.89 -2.29
CA TYR A 49 5.51 11.07 -3.75
C TYR A 49 6.78 11.73 -4.31
N SER A 50 7.67 12.25 -3.46
CA SER A 50 8.98 12.73 -3.92
C SER A 50 10.05 11.64 -4.00
N ILE A 51 9.79 10.46 -3.42
CA ILE A 51 10.73 9.33 -3.38
C ILE A 51 10.21 8.08 -4.09
N LEU A 52 8.91 8.06 -4.41
CA LEU A 52 8.20 6.90 -4.94
C LEU A 52 6.92 7.36 -5.64
N ARG A 53 6.69 6.94 -6.90
CA ARG A 53 5.48 7.35 -7.64
C ARG A 53 4.19 6.74 -7.10
N HIS A 54 4.25 5.50 -6.60
CA HIS A 54 3.07 4.74 -6.17
C HIS A 54 3.12 4.29 -4.69
N PRO A 55 3.20 5.23 -3.72
CA PRO A 55 3.36 4.87 -2.30
C PRO A 55 2.15 4.10 -1.73
N LEU A 56 0.94 4.36 -2.23
CA LEU A 56 -0.25 3.64 -1.78
C LEU A 56 -0.25 2.17 -2.22
N TYR A 57 0.30 1.88 -3.41
CA TYR A 57 0.43 0.50 -3.88
C TYR A 57 1.53 -0.25 -3.15
N LEU A 58 2.65 0.40 -2.81
CA LEU A 58 3.65 -0.20 -1.93
C LEU A 58 3.05 -0.53 -0.55
N GLY A 59 2.30 0.40 0.03
CA GLY A 59 1.60 0.16 1.30
C GLY A 59 0.62 -1.02 1.22
N ASN A 60 -0.18 -1.11 0.16
CA ASN A 60 -1.06 -2.26 -0.11
C ASN A 60 -0.26 -3.56 -0.22
N PHE A 61 0.84 -3.54 -0.96
CA PHE A 61 1.70 -4.72 -1.12
C PHE A 61 2.16 -5.26 0.22
N LEU A 62 2.71 -4.40 1.07
CA LEU A 62 3.21 -4.81 2.39
C LEU A 62 2.10 -5.30 3.32
N MET A 63 0.92 -4.65 3.30
CA MET A 63 -0.23 -5.11 4.09
C MET A 63 -0.66 -6.52 3.68
N TRP A 64 -0.84 -6.77 2.40
CA TRP A 64 -1.24 -8.08 1.90
C TRP A 64 -0.14 -9.12 1.99
N LEU A 65 1.14 -8.71 1.83
CA LEU A 65 2.29 -9.60 2.01
C LEU A 65 2.34 -10.12 3.45
N GLY A 66 2.18 -9.23 4.45
CA GLY A 66 2.15 -9.64 5.86
C GLY A 66 1.04 -10.66 6.15
N VAL A 67 -0.16 -10.45 5.60
CA VAL A 67 -1.27 -11.41 5.70
C VAL A 67 -0.94 -12.71 4.95
N GLY A 68 -0.41 -12.63 3.73
CA GLY A 68 -0.04 -13.81 2.93
C GLY A 68 1.03 -14.67 3.59
N MET A 69 1.95 -14.05 4.32
CA MET A 69 2.99 -14.76 5.07
C MET A 69 2.43 -15.63 6.21
N LEU A 70 1.27 -15.28 6.79
CA LEU A 70 0.63 -16.09 7.83
C LEU A 70 0.30 -17.51 7.39
N THR A 71 0.18 -17.76 6.08
CA THR A 71 -0.01 -19.13 5.55
C THR A 71 1.19 -20.06 5.80
N GLY A 72 2.37 -19.52 6.09
CA GLY A 72 3.61 -20.28 6.25
C GLY A 72 4.12 -20.98 4.98
N HIS A 73 3.42 -20.85 3.85
CA HIS A 73 3.75 -21.54 2.60
C HIS A 73 4.51 -20.64 1.62
N ILE A 74 5.79 -20.93 1.42
CA ILE A 74 6.66 -20.14 0.54
C ILE A 74 6.11 -20.03 -0.90
N TRP A 75 5.54 -21.08 -1.44
CA TRP A 75 4.97 -21.06 -2.80
C TRP A 75 3.73 -20.17 -2.90
N PHE A 76 2.94 -20.08 -1.82
CA PHE A 76 1.83 -19.13 -1.76
C PHE A 76 2.34 -17.69 -1.77
N ILE A 77 3.40 -17.40 -1.00
CA ILE A 77 4.02 -16.06 -0.96
C ILE A 77 4.58 -15.69 -2.34
N VAL A 78 5.30 -16.61 -3.00
CA VAL A 78 5.83 -16.38 -4.34
C VAL A 78 4.71 -16.12 -5.34
N ALA A 79 3.68 -16.95 -5.35
CA ALA A 79 2.51 -16.76 -6.21
C ALA A 79 1.83 -15.40 -5.95
N PHE A 80 1.63 -15.04 -4.68
CA PHE A 80 1.07 -13.75 -4.29
C PHE A 80 1.90 -12.58 -4.85
N ILE A 81 3.22 -12.60 -4.68
CA ILE A 81 4.13 -11.54 -5.18
C ILE A 81 4.01 -11.40 -6.70
N LEU A 82 4.02 -12.52 -7.43
CA LEU A 82 3.91 -12.52 -8.89
C LEU A 82 2.56 -11.99 -9.37
N PHE A 83 1.46 -12.46 -8.78
CA PHE A 83 0.12 -11.99 -9.11
C PHE A 83 -0.09 -10.52 -8.74
N TYR A 84 0.41 -10.11 -7.58
CA TYR A 84 0.33 -8.72 -7.16
C TYR A 84 1.06 -7.82 -8.16
N TRP A 85 2.29 -8.19 -8.54
CA TRP A 85 3.08 -7.43 -9.51
C TRP A 85 2.36 -7.34 -10.85
N LEU A 86 1.93 -8.47 -11.41
CA LEU A 86 1.24 -8.53 -12.70
C LEU A 86 -0.03 -7.68 -12.72
N TYR A 87 -0.79 -7.67 -11.62
CA TYR A 87 -2.03 -6.91 -11.50
C TYR A 87 -1.76 -5.41 -11.33
N TYR A 88 -0.88 -5.05 -10.40
CA TYR A 88 -0.62 -3.65 -10.09
C TYR A 88 0.25 -2.93 -11.13
N GLU A 89 1.11 -3.62 -11.86
CA GLU A 89 1.84 -3.05 -13.00
C GLU A 89 0.87 -2.45 -14.02
N ARG A 90 -0.19 -3.15 -14.35
CA ARG A 90 -1.21 -2.68 -15.28
C ARG A 90 -1.96 -1.46 -14.75
N ILE A 91 -2.30 -1.44 -13.48
CA ILE A 91 -2.96 -0.31 -12.82
C ILE A 91 -2.03 0.91 -12.80
N MET A 92 -0.78 0.72 -12.40
CA MET A 92 0.23 1.78 -12.38
C MET A 92 0.44 2.37 -13.78
N TYR A 93 0.57 1.51 -14.79
CA TYR A 93 0.70 1.94 -16.18
C TYR A 93 -0.50 2.79 -16.63
N ALA A 94 -1.72 2.34 -16.38
CA ALA A 94 -2.92 3.08 -16.73
C ALA A 94 -3.01 4.44 -16.01
N GLU A 95 -2.64 4.49 -14.73
CA GLU A 95 -2.57 5.73 -13.95
C GLU A 95 -1.51 6.68 -14.50
N GLU A 96 -0.32 6.19 -14.82
CA GLU A 96 0.77 6.99 -15.40
C GLU A 96 0.39 7.55 -16.77
N GLN A 97 -0.28 6.77 -17.62
CA GLN A 97 -0.80 7.24 -18.90
C GLN A 97 -1.86 8.34 -18.72
N PHE A 98 -2.73 8.20 -17.74
CA PHE A 98 -3.71 9.25 -17.42
C PHE A 98 -3.02 10.53 -16.93
N LEU A 99 -2.07 10.43 -16.00
CA LEU A 99 -1.34 11.56 -15.45
C LEU A 99 -0.49 12.26 -16.54
N THR A 100 0.12 11.49 -17.43
CA THR A 100 0.87 12.02 -18.59
C THR A 100 -0.03 12.83 -19.51
N ARG A 101 -1.21 12.30 -19.86
CA ARG A 101 -2.18 13.04 -20.69
C ARG A 101 -2.70 14.29 -20.00
N LYS A 102 -2.89 14.25 -18.68
CA LYS A 102 -3.47 15.36 -17.93
C LYS A 102 -2.49 16.48 -17.61
N PHE A 103 -1.26 16.14 -17.21
CA PHE A 103 -0.27 17.09 -16.75
C PHE A 103 0.90 17.31 -17.73
N GLY A 104 0.96 16.51 -18.80
CA GLY A 104 1.97 16.66 -19.84
C GLY A 104 3.40 16.64 -19.33
N GLN A 105 4.21 17.60 -19.77
CA GLN A 105 5.62 17.72 -19.43
C GLN A 105 5.87 17.83 -17.92
N THR A 106 4.97 18.45 -17.17
CA THR A 106 5.10 18.56 -15.70
C THR A 106 5.13 17.19 -15.02
N TYR A 107 4.35 16.23 -15.53
CA TYR A 107 4.38 14.87 -15.02
C TYR A 107 5.66 14.14 -15.44
N THR A 108 6.06 14.23 -16.68
CA THR A 108 7.24 13.50 -17.19
C THR A 108 8.52 13.97 -16.51
N ASP A 109 8.72 15.27 -16.33
CA ASP A 109 9.89 15.83 -15.64
C ASP A 109 9.97 15.36 -14.18
N TRP A 110 8.81 15.27 -13.50
CA TRP A 110 8.77 14.72 -12.15
C TRP A 110 9.04 13.22 -12.14
N ALA A 111 8.42 12.45 -13.06
CA ALA A 111 8.48 11.00 -13.11
C ALA A 111 9.90 10.49 -13.45
N GLU A 112 10.69 11.23 -14.25
CA GLU A 112 12.07 10.88 -14.57
C GLU A 112 12.97 10.84 -13.31
N GLY A 113 12.68 11.71 -12.33
CA GLY A 113 13.44 11.78 -11.09
C GLY A 113 12.95 10.90 -9.95
N VAL A 114 11.77 10.24 -10.11
CA VAL A 114 11.12 9.50 -9.04
C VAL A 114 10.81 8.06 -9.49
N PRO A 115 11.36 7.03 -8.84
CA PRO A 115 11.11 5.64 -9.24
C PRO A 115 9.65 5.22 -9.00
N PRO A 116 9.14 4.23 -9.76
CA PRO A 116 7.72 3.82 -9.67
C PRO A 116 7.38 3.10 -8.37
N PHE A 117 8.22 2.19 -7.88
CA PHE A 117 7.85 1.29 -6.78
C PHE A 117 8.91 1.13 -5.69
N ILE A 118 10.21 1.13 -6.00
CA ILE A 118 11.28 1.03 -5.01
C ILE A 118 11.69 2.44 -4.57
N PRO A 119 11.55 2.81 -3.28
CA PRO A 119 11.80 4.17 -2.82
C PRO A 119 13.26 4.63 -3.04
N SER A 120 13.44 5.87 -3.50
CA SER A 120 14.75 6.55 -3.58
C SER A 120 14.73 7.80 -2.71
N PHE A 121 15.51 7.78 -1.64
CA PHE A 121 15.52 8.89 -0.66
C PHE A 121 16.37 10.09 -1.05
N LYS A 122 17.02 10.06 -2.24
CA LYS A 122 17.96 11.10 -2.69
C LYS A 122 17.35 12.50 -2.75
N ASN A 123 16.08 12.60 -3.16
CA ASN A 123 15.40 13.87 -3.44
C ASN A 123 14.17 14.09 -2.56
N PHE A 124 14.20 13.66 -1.31
CA PHE A 124 13.05 13.81 -0.41
C PHE A 124 12.65 15.28 -0.24
N LYS A 125 11.40 15.58 -0.55
CA LYS A 125 10.75 16.88 -0.33
C LYS A 125 9.73 16.75 0.80
N LYS A 126 9.78 17.67 1.77
CA LYS A 126 8.79 17.70 2.85
C LYS A 126 7.36 17.80 2.27
N PRO A 127 6.37 17.16 2.90
CA PRO A 127 4.97 17.31 2.50
C PRO A 127 4.55 18.79 2.46
N SER A 128 3.84 19.19 1.41
CA SER A 128 3.30 20.55 1.28
C SER A 128 2.08 20.79 2.17
N LEU A 129 1.35 19.73 2.52
CA LEU A 129 0.15 19.80 3.34
C LEU A 129 0.39 19.29 4.76
N ARG A 130 -0.32 19.86 5.73
CA ARG A 130 -0.34 19.37 7.10
C ARG A 130 -1.01 18.00 7.18
N PHE A 131 -0.51 17.16 8.09
CA PHE A 131 -1.08 15.84 8.34
C PHE A 131 -2.52 15.92 8.86
N SER A 132 -3.42 15.12 8.29
CA SER A 132 -4.83 15.10 8.65
C SER A 132 -5.28 13.74 9.17
N TRP A 133 -5.32 13.57 10.49
CA TRP A 133 -5.82 12.36 11.15
C TRP A 133 -7.25 12.01 10.73
N LYS A 134 -8.12 13.02 10.59
CA LYS A 134 -9.52 12.82 10.16
C LYS A 134 -9.61 12.13 8.81
N LYS A 135 -8.71 12.47 7.88
CA LYS A 135 -8.65 11.86 6.56
C LYS A 135 -8.14 10.42 6.64
N VAL A 136 -7.09 10.17 7.40
CA VAL A 136 -6.53 8.83 7.64
C VAL A 136 -7.61 7.91 8.20
N MET A 137 -8.25 8.30 9.31
CA MET A 137 -9.30 7.50 9.93
C MET A 137 -10.47 7.22 8.99
N LYS A 138 -10.88 8.19 8.17
CA LYS A 138 -11.96 7.97 7.19
C LYS A 138 -11.57 6.98 6.10
N LYS A 139 -10.33 7.01 5.61
CA LYS A 139 -9.90 6.22 4.46
C LYS A 139 -9.30 4.86 4.82
N GLU A 140 -8.60 4.76 5.96
CA GLU A 140 -7.84 3.57 6.34
C GLU A 140 -8.55 2.68 7.38
N LYS A 141 -9.66 3.11 7.97
CA LYS A 141 -10.41 2.33 8.98
C LYS A 141 -10.78 0.91 8.51
N ASN A 142 -11.19 0.77 7.25
CA ASN A 142 -11.58 -0.53 6.70
C ASN A 142 -10.34 -1.43 6.48
N GLY A 143 -9.21 -0.86 6.05
CA GLY A 143 -7.95 -1.58 5.93
C GLY A 143 -7.42 -2.04 7.28
N LEU A 144 -7.47 -1.16 8.28
CA LEU A 144 -7.10 -1.50 9.65
C LEU A 144 -8.00 -2.61 10.22
N PHE A 145 -9.32 -2.48 10.06
CA PHE A 145 -10.27 -3.50 10.51
C PHE A 145 -10.03 -4.85 9.82
N ALA A 146 -9.87 -4.85 8.49
CA ALA A 146 -9.60 -6.06 7.73
C ALA A 146 -8.30 -6.75 8.16
N MET A 147 -7.26 -5.97 8.46
CA MET A 147 -6.00 -6.50 8.98
C MET A 147 -6.22 -7.27 10.29
N PHE A 148 -6.84 -6.65 11.28
CA PHE A 148 -7.10 -7.30 12.56
C PHE A 148 -8.03 -8.51 12.44
N LEU A 149 -9.07 -8.41 11.62
CA LEU A 149 -9.99 -9.52 11.37
C LEU A 149 -9.25 -10.73 10.76
N LEU A 150 -8.41 -10.51 9.77
CA LEU A 150 -7.67 -11.59 9.13
C LEU A 150 -6.66 -12.24 10.08
N PHE A 151 -5.91 -11.46 10.87
CA PHE A 151 -5.01 -12.01 11.87
C PHE A 151 -5.75 -12.83 12.91
N ALA A 152 -6.88 -12.35 13.43
CA ALA A 152 -7.71 -13.11 14.37
C ALA A 152 -8.28 -14.40 13.75
N LEU A 153 -8.69 -14.38 12.47
CA LEU A 153 -9.17 -15.58 11.79
C LEU A 153 -8.06 -16.63 11.59
N PHE A 154 -6.84 -16.20 11.28
CA PHE A 154 -5.70 -17.12 11.17
C PHE A 154 -5.34 -17.73 12.53
N ASP A 155 -5.31 -16.92 13.58
CA ASP A 155 -5.04 -17.36 14.96
C ASP A 155 -6.07 -18.41 15.40
N MET A 156 -7.36 -18.09 15.30
CA MET A 156 -8.45 -19.02 15.63
C MET A 156 -8.41 -20.32 14.80
N SER A 157 -8.08 -20.23 13.51
CA SER A 157 -7.99 -21.43 12.67
C SER A 157 -6.78 -22.29 13.03
N GLY A 158 -5.68 -21.68 13.43
CA GLY A 158 -4.50 -22.38 13.96
C GLY A 158 -4.82 -23.15 15.23
N GLU A 159 -5.45 -22.50 16.21
CA GLU A 159 -5.89 -23.15 17.46
C GLU A 159 -6.87 -24.32 17.20
N TYR A 160 -7.82 -24.14 16.28
CA TYR A 160 -8.77 -25.21 15.94
C TYR A 160 -8.07 -26.42 15.34
N VAL A 161 -7.12 -26.24 14.43
CA VAL A 161 -6.37 -27.33 13.79
C VAL A 161 -5.45 -28.02 14.80
N HIS A 162 -4.75 -27.29 15.65
CA HIS A 162 -3.88 -27.88 16.69
C HIS A 162 -4.69 -28.58 17.79
N GLY A 163 -5.81 -28.02 18.23
CA GLY A 163 -6.68 -28.64 19.24
C GLY A 163 -7.41 -29.92 18.75
N THR A 164 -7.51 -30.14 17.45
CA THR A 164 -8.09 -31.39 16.88
C THR A 164 -7.06 -32.49 16.67
N THR A 165 -5.77 -32.20 16.75
CA THR A 165 -4.69 -33.21 16.60
C THR A 165 -4.24 -33.83 17.91
N ASP A 166 -4.73 -33.37 19.06
CA ASP A 166 -4.39 -33.89 20.38
C ASP A 166 -5.36 -34.95 20.92
N TYR A 167 -6.16 -35.63 20.04
CA TYR A 167 -7.05 -36.78 20.36
C TYR A 167 -6.60 -38.05 19.66
#